data_433f6ea94005cc751a5be42b9bacab83
#
_entry.id   433f6ea94005cc751a5be42b9bacab83
#
_cell.length_a   1.000
_cell.length_b   1.000
_cell.length_c   1.000
_cell.angle_alpha   90.00
_cell.angle_beta   90.00
_cell.angle_gamma   90.00
#
_symmetry.space_group_name_H-M   'P 1'
#
loop_
_entity.id
_entity.type
_entity.pdbx_description
1 polymer ?
#
loop_
_entity_poly.entity_id
_entity_poly.type
_entity_poly.pdbx_seq_one_letter_code
_entity_poly.pdbx_strand_id
1 'polypeptide(L)'
;MLERHTELIERLLRDSLTRTSEFNQGWSFTNDGTLYFSVWDEGGNTFFAWSERQPDTAASVYTDSGTVTAYLLTMELGAKRAMALHCDVPRFPTKIDQLPPLWAADKTQQPPTLHYHRTDDARLHFYCSSEFYGVPLTHAMQYDLQDLLKKYKA
;
A
#
# COMPACT_ATOMS: atom_id res chain seq x y z
N MET A 1 11.41 -6.59 -7.56
CA MET A 1 10.92 -5.26 -7.05
C MET A 1 10.88 -5.22 -5.54
N LEU A 2 10.21 -6.16 -4.90
CA LEU A 2 10.10 -6.21 -3.42
C LEU A 2 11.43 -6.28 -2.68
N GLU A 3 12.42 -6.94 -3.24
CA GLU A 3 13.77 -7.02 -2.68
C GLU A 3 14.37 -5.65 -2.38
N ARG A 4 14.03 -4.65 -3.17
CA ARG A 4 14.50 -3.27 -2.99
C ARG A 4 13.91 -2.58 -1.77
N HIS A 5 12.83 -3.14 -1.22
CA HIS A 5 12.10 -2.57 -0.08
C HIS A 5 12.31 -3.34 1.22
N THR A 6 13.26 -4.28 1.26
CA THR A 6 13.52 -5.10 2.44
C THR A 6 13.83 -4.25 3.67
N GLU A 7 14.71 -3.27 3.55
CA GLU A 7 15.07 -2.36 4.66
C GLU A 7 13.86 -1.55 5.16
N LEU A 8 13.03 -1.09 4.23
CA LEU A 8 11.81 -0.37 4.57
C LEU A 8 10.85 -1.26 5.35
N ILE A 9 10.64 -2.47 4.89
CA ILE A 9 9.78 -3.46 5.56
C ILE A 9 10.31 -3.76 6.96
N GLU A 10 11.60 -4.04 7.09
CA GLU A 10 12.24 -4.29 8.39
C GLU A 10 12.08 -3.12 9.36
N ARG A 11 12.25 -1.89 8.87
CA ARG A 11 12.04 -0.68 9.67
C ARG A 11 10.60 -0.56 10.17
N LEU A 12 9.63 -0.81 9.30
CA LEU A 12 8.21 -0.73 9.65
C LEU A 12 7.78 -1.83 10.63
N LEU A 13 8.40 -3.00 10.57
CA LEU A 13 8.09 -4.12 11.44
C LEU A 13 8.82 -4.06 12.79
N ARG A 14 9.84 -3.22 12.92
CA ARG A 14 10.64 -3.13 14.16
C ARG A 14 9.77 -2.71 15.34
N ASP A 15 9.89 -3.45 16.45
CA ASP A 15 9.10 -3.24 17.67
C ASP A 15 7.59 -3.31 17.45
N SER A 16 7.16 -3.89 16.32
CA SER A 16 5.76 -4.14 16.00
C SER A 16 5.42 -5.60 16.35
N LEU A 17 4.15 -5.84 16.69
CA LEU A 17 3.61 -7.19 16.89
C LEU A 17 3.14 -7.83 15.58
N THR A 18 3.42 -7.21 14.46
CA THR A 18 3.03 -7.72 13.14
C THR A 18 3.79 -8.99 12.82
N ARG A 19 3.04 -10.05 12.54
CA ARG A 19 3.59 -11.35 12.14
C ARG A 19 3.73 -11.39 10.64
N THR A 20 4.85 -11.93 10.16
CA THR A 20 5.17 -12.08 8.75
C THR A 20 5.26 -13.56 8.40
N SER A 21 4.70 -13.95 7.26
CA SER A 21 4.85 -15.28 6.70
C SER A 21 5.13 -15.20 5.21
N GLU A 22 5.76 -16.21 4.65
CA GLU A 22 5.95 -16.34 3.21
C GLU A 22 4.59 -16.60 2.54
N PHE A 23 4.37 -15.94 1.42
CA PHE A 23 3.13 -16.07 0.66
C PHE A 23 3.36 -15.73 -0.81
N ASN A 24 3.04 -16.67 -1.71
CA ASN A 24 3.07 -16.46 -3.16
C ASN A 24 4.38 -15.82 -3.69
N GLN A 25 5.52 -16.28 -3.20
CA GLN A 25 6.85 -15.72 -3.48
C GLN A 25 7.02 -14.27 -3.01
N GLY A 26 6.23 -13.86 -2.06
CA GLY A 26 6.29 -12.58 -1.36
C GLY A 26 6.00 -12.79 0.11
N TRP A 27 5.22 -11.89 0.70
CA TRP A 27 4.94 -11.91 2.13
C TRP A 27 3.48 -11.62 2.43
N SER A 28 3.04 -12.13 3.57
CA SER A 28 1.77 -11.79 4.18
C SER A 28 1.99 -11.31 5.61
N PHE A 29 1.23 -10.29 6.02
CA PHE A 29 1.38 -9.61 7.30
C PHE A 29 0.05 -9.58 8.04
N THR A 30 0.08 -9.84 9.34
CA THR A 30 -1.10 -9.75 10.19
C THR A 30 -0.72 -9.43 11.64
N ASN A 31 -1.55 -8.67 12.33
CA ASN A 31 -1.39 -8.41 13.78
C ASN A 31 -2.14 -9.45 14.62
N ASP A 32 -3.28 -9.93 14.13
CA ASP A 32 -4.26 -10.69 14.92
C ASP A 32 -4.63 -12.05 14.32
N GLY A 33 -4.08 -12.41 13.15
CA GLY A 33 -4.43 -13.63 12.46
C GLY A 33 -5.81 -13.61 11.78
N THR A 34 -6.46 -12.44 11.72
CA THR A 34 -7.80 -12.26 11.14
C THR A 34 -7.74 -11.44 9.86
N LEU A 35 -7.07 -10.29 9.90
CA LEU A 35 -6.88 -9.42 8.73
C LEU A 35 -5.46 -9.57 8.21
N TYR A 36 -5.34 -9.86 6.93
CA TYR A 36 -4.07 -10.07 6.24
C TYR A 36 -3.86 -9.04 5.16
N PHE A 37 -2.64 -8.54 5.10
CA PHE A 37 -2.14 -7.74 3.99
C PHE A 37 -1.04 -8.55 3.32
N SER A 38 -1.18 -8.82 2.04
CA SER A 38 -0.25 -9.65 1.28
C SER A 38 0.34 -8.87 0.12
N VAL A 39 1.61 -9.14 -0.19
CA VAL A 39 2.34 -8.47 -1.26
C VAL A 39 3.25 -9.47 -1.97
N TRP A 40 3.27 -9.42 -3.30
CA TRP A 40 4.13 -10.29 -4.12
C TRP A 40 4.45 -9.63 -5.45
N ASP A 41 5.55 -10.08 -6.06
CA ASP A 41 5.93 -9.66 -7.41
C ASP A 41 5.50 -10.69 -8.44
N GLU A 42 4.97 -10.22 -9.58
CA GLU A 42 4.62 -11.06 -10.72
C GLU A 42 4.63 -10.24 -12.01
N GLY A 43 5.33 -10.71 -13.03
CA GLY A 43 5.31 -10.09 -14.36
C GLY A 43 5.75 -8.63 -14.40
N GLY A 44 6.70 -8.22 -13.55
CA GLY A 44 7.20 -6.85 -13.49
C GLY A 44 6.34 -5.91 -12.65
N ASN A 45 5.24 -6.40 -12.09
CA ASN A 45 4.37 -5.64 -11.18
C ASN A 45 4.47 -6.16 -9.76
N THR A 46 4.17 -5.29 -8.80
CA THR A 46 3.93 -5.66 -7.41
C THR A 46 2.44 -5.63 -7.14
N PHE A 47 1.92 -6.70 -6.60
CA PHE A 47 0.51 -6.91 -6.28
C PHE A 47 0.28 -6.82 -4.78
N PHE A 48 -0.87 -6.27 -4.39
CA PHE A 48 -1.28 -6.11 -3.00
C PHE A 48 -2.70 -6.61 -2.82
N ALA A 49 -2.93 -7.35 -1.75
CA ALA A 49 -4.24 -7.88 -1.41
C ALA A 49 -4.55 -7.72 0.07
N TRP A 50 -5.79 -7.40 0.39
CA TRP A 50 -6.34 -7.42 1.75
C TRP A 50 -7.34 -8.57 1.82
N SER A 51 -7.23 -9.38 2.86
CA SER A 51 -8.08 -10.55 3.02
C SER A 51 -8.36 -10.84 4.49
N GLU A 52 -9.41 -11.63 4.74
CA GLU A 52 -9.80 -12.07 6.06
C GLU A 52 -9.48 -13.54 6.25
N ARG A 53 -9.09 -13.93 7.46
CA ARG A 53 -8.85 -15.30 7.94
C ARG A 53 -7.60 -15.98 7.37
N GLN A 54 -7.27 -15.73 6.11
CA GLN A 54 -6.09 -16.31 5.46
C GLN A 54 -5.61 -15.39 4.33
N PRO A 55 -4.32 -15.46 3.97
CA PRO A 55 -3.80 -14.75 2.80
C PRO A 55 -4.53 -15.16 1.52
N ASP A 56 -4.68 -14.23 0.57
CA ASP A 56 -5.35 -14.44 -0.70
C ASP A 56 -4.62 -13.71 -1.82
N THR A 57 -4.72 -14.23 -3.03
CA THR A 57 -4.14 -13.64 -4.26
C THR A 57 -5.13 -12.77 -5.04
N ALA A 58 -6.32 -12.51 -4.50
CA ALA A 58 -7.26 -11.57 -5.10
C ALA A 58 -6.75 -10.13 -4.91
N ALA A 59 -5.92 -9.67 -5.85
CA ALA A 59 -5.25 -8.38 -5.75
C ALA A 59 -6.24 -7.22 -5.87
N SER A 60 -6.12 -6.25 -4.95
CA SER A 60 -6.87 -5.00 -4.98
C SER A 60 -6.07 -3.85 -5.58
N VAL A 61 -4.75 -3.92 -5.54
CA VAL A 61 -3.84 -2.92 -6.12
C VAL A 61 -2.69 -3.62 -6.82
N TYR A 62 -2.25 -3.08 -7.95
CA TYR A 62 -0.94 -3.44 -8.49
C TYR A 62 -0.28 -2.24 -9.18
N THR A 63 1.05 -2.26 -9.24
CA THR A 63 1.86 -1.22 -9.84
C THR A 63 3.20 -1.77 -10.30
N ASP A 64 3.79 -1.16 -11.31
CA ASP A 64 5.19 -1.39 -11.73
C ASP A 64 6.15 -0.32 -11.13
N SER A 65 5.62 0.62 -10.35
CA SER A 65 6.39 1.70 -9.75
C SER A 65 6.94 1.32 -8.38
N GLY A 66 8.28 1.35 -8.25
CA GLY A 66 8.94 1.16 -6.95
C GLY A 66 8.58 2.24 -5.94
N THR A 67 8.37 3.48 -6.40
CA THR A 67 7.95 4.59 -5.54
C THR A 67 6.56 4.35 -4.97
N VAL A 68 5.58 3.99 -5.81
CA VAL A 68 4.22 3.67 -5.36
C VAL A 68 4.26 2.50 -4.37
N THR A 69 5.04 1.46 -4.66
CA THR A 69 5.23 0.31 -3.77
C THR A 69 5.72 0.74 -2.39
N ALA A 70 6.74 1.61 -2.32
CA ALA A 70 7.27 2.11 -1.04
C ALA A 70 6.21 2.85 -0.22
N TYR A 71 5.42 3.70 -0.85
CA TYR A 71 4.36 4.44 -0.16
C TYR A 71 3.25 3.52 0.33
N LEU A 72 2.82 2.56 -0.47
CA LEU A 72 1.76 1.64 -0.06
C LEU A 72 2.22 0.72 1.08
N LEU A 73 3.45 0.20 1.01
CA LEU A 73 4.03 -0.56 2.13
C LEU A 73 4.08 0.28 3.40
N THR A 74 4.49 1.55 3.29
CA THR A 74 4.56 2.45 4.44
C THR A 74 3.19 2.66 5.06
N MET A 75 2.16 2.90 4.25
CA MET A 75 0.80 3.09 4.76
C MET A 75 0.27 1.84 5.46
N GLU A 76 0.40 0.69 4.83
CA GLU A 76 -0.21 -0.55 5.34
C GLU A 76 0.55 -1.13 6.54
N LEU A 77 1.85 -1.28 6.44
CA LEU A 77 2.66 -1.76 7.56
C LEU A 77 2.80 -0.70 8.64
N GLY A 78 2.81 0.58 8.26
CA GLY A 78 2.78 1.70 9.20
C GLY A 78 1.50 1.73 10.02
N ALA A 79 0.34 1.49 9.41
CA ALA A 79 -0.93 1.38 10.12
C ALA A 79 -0.91 0.22 11.12
N LYS A 80 -0.41 -0.96 10.72
CA LYS A 80 -0.25 -2.09 11.62
C LYS A 80 0.68 -1.79 12.78
N ARG A 81 1.80 -1.10 12.50
CA ARG A 81 2.75 -0.65 13.52
C ARG A 81 2.10 0.32 14.50
N ALA A 82 1.41 1.35 14.00
CA ALA A 82 0.74 2.34 14.84
C ALA A 82 -0.30 1.69 15.76
N MET A 83 -1.10 0.76 15.23
CA MET A 83 -2.07 0.01 16.02
C MET A 83 -1.38 -0.83 17.12
N ALA A 84 -0.28 -1.52 16.80
CA ALA A 84 0.47 -2.32 17.77
C ALA A 84 1.09 -1.46 18.88
N LEU A 85 1.49 -0.24 18.57
CA LEU A 85 2.05 0.72 19.53
C LEU A 85 1.00 1.59 20.23
N HIS A 86 -0.29 1.35 19.98
CA HIS A 86 -1.42 2.15 20.51
C HIS A 86 -1.30 3.64 20.14
N CYS A 87 -0.81 3.93 18.93
CA CYS A 87 -0.73 5.27 18.38
C CYS A 87 -1.86 5.51 17.38
N ASP A 88 -2.19 6.77 17.14
CA ASP A 88 -3.15 7.14 16.12
C ASP A 88 -2.63 6.76 14.72
N VAL A 89 -3.53 6.18 13.91
CA VAL A 89 -3.24 5.88 12.50
C VAL A 89 -3.57 7.12 11.69
N PRO A 90 -2.60 7.63 10.88
CA PRO A 90 -2.89 8.74 9.98
C PRO A 90 -4.05 8.43 9.04
N ARG A 91 -4.91 9.41 8.82
CA ARG A 91 -6.08 9.29 7.94
C ARG A 91 -5.95 10.22 6.76
N PHE A 92 -6.39 9.76 5.61
CA PHE A 92 -6.38 10.50 4.36
C PHE A 92 -7.77 10.49 3.75
N PRO A 93 -8.12 11.49 2.90
CA PRO A 93 -9.37 11.46 2.15
C PRO A 93 -9.52 10.17 1.34
N THR A 94 -10.77 9.71 1.16
CA THR A 94 -11.07 8.41 0.54
C THR A 94 -11.93 8.51 -0.72
N LYS A 95 -12.43 9.69 -1.08
CA LYS A 95 -13.36 9.86 -2.20
C LYS A 95 -12.68 10.40 -3.43
N ILE A 96 -13.13 9.95 -4.61
CA ILE A 96 -12.54 10.29 -5.91
C ILE A 96 -12.59 11.81 -6.19
N ASP A 97 -13.58 12.52 -5.67
CA ASP A 97 -13.67 13.97 -5.79
C ASP A 97 -12.68 14.74 -4.90
N GLN A 98 -11.95 14.02 -4.07
CA GLN A 98 -10.92 14.55 -3.17
C GLN A 98 -9.50 14.25 -3.63
N LEU A 99 -9.28 13.84 -4.87
CA LEU A 99 -7.94 13.62 -5.41
C LEU A 99 -7.09 14.89 -5.29
N PRO A 100 -5.80 14.75 -4.89
CA PRO A 100 -4.89 15.90 -4.86
C PRO A 100 -4.65 16.45 -6.26
N PRO A 101 -4.16 17.70 -6.37
CA PRO A 101 -3.72 18.24 -7.66
C PRO A 101 -2.74 17.31 -8.37
N LEU A 102 -2.78 17.27 -9.70
CA LEU A 102 -1.95 16.45 -10.57
C LEU A 102 -2.26 14.95 -10.57
N TRP A 103 -3.23 14.50 -9.78
CA TRP A 103 -3.69 13.11 -9.83
C TRP A 103 -5.02 13.00 -10.56
N ALA A 104 -5.13 11.94 -11.38
CA ALA A 104 -6.37 11.58 -12.07
C ALA A 104 -6.64 10.09 -11.90
N ALA A 105 -7.90 9.70 -11.99
CA ALA A 105 -8.32 8.31 -11.97
C ALA A 105 -9.25 8.03 -13.13
N ASP A 106 -8.92 7.05 -13.94
CA ASP A 106 -9.68 6.65 -15.12
C ASP A 106 -10.27 5.26 -14.90
N LYS A 107 -11.49 5.05 -15.41
CA LYS A 107 -12.11 3.73 -15.42
C LYS A 107 -11.42 2.82 -16.43
N THR A 108 -11.25 1.56 -16.06
CA THR A 108 -10.74 0.51 -16.93
C THR A 108 -11.83 -0.54 -17.20
N GLN A 109 -11.69 -1.31 -18.28
CA GLN A 109 -12.69 -2.31 -18.68
C GLN A 109 -12.56 -3.62 -17.91
N GLN A 110 -11.40 -3.91 -17.33
CA GLN A 110 -11.14 -5.13 -16.57
C GLN A 110 -10.66 -4.80 -15.15
N PRO A 111 -11.03 -5.62 -14.15
CA PRO A 111 -10.53 -5.44 -12.79
C PRO A 111 -8.99 -5.54 -12.70
N PRO A 112 -8.37 -4.70 -11.87
CA PRO A 112 -8.96 -3.60 -11.09
C PRO A 112 -9.48 -2.47 -11.98
N THR A 113 -10.60 -1.85 -11.58
CA THR A 113 -11.41 -1.00 -12.45
C THR A 113 -10.99 0.47 -12.54
N LEU A 114 -10.02 0.89 -11.73
CA LEU A 114 -9.54 2.28 -11.69
C LEU A 114 -8.04 2.31 -11.93
N HIS A 115 -7.61 3.19 -12.82
CA HIS A 115 -6.21 3.51 -13.06
C HIS A 115 -5.92 4.91 -12.53
N TYR A 116 -5.16 4.98 -11.45
CA TYR A 116 -4.69 6.22 -10.85
C TYR A 116 -3.34 6.58 -11.46
N HIS A 117 -3.19 7.81 -11.89
CA HIS A 117 -1.94 8.26 -12.47
C HIS A 117 -1.68 9.73 -12.18
N ARG A 118 -0.42 10.08 -12.10
CA ARG A 118 0.01 11.45 -11.98
C ARG A 118 0.12 12.07 -13.35
N THR A 119 -0.52 13.20 -13.57
CA THR A 119 -0.59 13.84 -14.90
C THR A 119 0.73 14.43 -15.37
N ASP A 120 1.65 14.74 -14.44
CA ASP A 120 2.98 15.29 -14.71
C ASP A 120 4.10 14.24 -14.67
N ASP A 121 3.83 13.01 -14.27
CA ASP A 121 4.81 11.92 -14.22
C ASP A 121 4.11 10.57 -14.40
N ALA A 122 4.14 10.06 -15.63
CA ALA A 122 3.48 8.80 -16.00
C ALA A 122 4.07 7.56 -15.28
N ARG A 123 5.26 7.67 -14.70
CA ARG A 123 5.86 6.57 -13.91
C ARG A 123 5.16 6.38 -12.57
N LEU A 124 4.47 7.41 -12.07
CA LEU A 124 3.70 7.33 -10.83
C LEU A 124 2.27 6.97 -11.16
N HIS A 125 1.98 5.69 -11.16
CA HIS A 125 0.65 5.16 -11.44
C HIS A 125 0.43 3.82 -10.75
N PHE A 126 -0.84 3.48 -10.56
CA PHE A 126 -1.25 2.18 -10.04
C PHE A 126 -2.69 1.86 -10.43
N TYR A 127 -3.01 0.59 -10.45
CA TYR A 127 -4.37 0.10 -10.65
C TYR A 127 -4.96 -0.31 -9.31
N CYS A 128 -6.21 0.06 -9.07
CA CYS A 128 -6.87 -0.18 -7.80
C CYS A 128 -8.35 -0.52 -7.99
N SER A 129 -8.88 -1.40 -7.15
CA SER A 129 -10.26 -1.85 -7.22
C SER A 129 -11.28 -0.83 -6.69
N SER A 130 -10.85 0.15 -5.89
CA SER A 130 -11.77 1.11 -5.26
C SER A 130 -11.13 2.46 -4.98
N GLU A 131 -11.97 3.48 -4.81
CA GLU A 131 -11.55 4.79 -4.33
C GLU A 131 -11.08 4.76 -2.86
N PHE A 132 -11.66 3.87 -2.06
CA PHE A 132 -11.34 3.71 -0.65
C PHE A 132 -9.86 3.36 -0.40
N TYR A 133 -9.26 2.56 -1.28
CA TYR A 133 -7.84 2.21 -1.21
C TYR A 133 -6.96 3.14 -2.03
N GLY A 134 -7.45 3.61 -3.18
CA GLY A 134 -6.64 4.37 -4.14
C GLY A 134 -6.45 5.83 -3.76
N VAL A 135 -7.51 6.53 -3.37
CA VAL A 135 -7.42 7.97 -3.06
C VAL A 135 -6.49 8.25 -1.87
N PRO A 136 -6.54 7.51 -0.74
CA PRO A 136 -5.59 7.71 0.35
C PRO A 136 -4.12 7.59 -0.06
N LEU A 137 -3.81 6.65 -0.95
CA LEU A 137 -2.45 6.47 -1.44
C LEU A 137 -1.95 7.70 -2.20
N THR A 138 -2.78 8.33 -3.03
CA THR A 138 -2.42 9.56 -3.73
C THR A 138 -2.12 10.70 -2.76
N HIS A 139 -2.89 10.82 -1.66
CA HIS A 139 -2.64 11.81 -0.62
C HIS A 139 -1.37 11.53 0.17
N ALA A 140 -1.10 10.28 0.49
CA ALA A 140 0.14 9.90 1.16
C ALA A 140 1.38 10.28 0.34
N MET A 141 1.28 10.16 -0.97
CA MET A 141 2.37 10.49 -1.89
C MET A 141 2.63 12.00 -2.04
N GLN A 142 1.84 12.87 -1.39
CA GLN A 142 2.14 14.31 -1.24
C GLN A 142 3.22 14.59 -0.20
N TYR A 143 3.49 13.63 0.68
CA TYR A 143 4.52 13.74 1.70
C TYR A 143 5.84 13.18 1.19
N ASP A 144 6.96 13.73 1.65
CA ASP A 144 8.24 13.02 1.58
C ASP A 144 8.12 11.70 2.34
N LEU A 145 8.76 10.64 1.83
CA LEU A 145 8.63 9.29 2.42
C LEU A 145 9.12 9.27 3.88
N GLN A 146 10.19 10.00 4.22
CA GLN A 146 10.70 10.06 5.59
C GLN A 146 9.70 10.76 6.52
N ASP A 147 9.02 11.81 6.04
CA ASP A 147 8.00 12.50 6.81
C ASP A 147 6.77 11.61 7.00
N LEU A 148 6.39 10.85 5.98
CA LEU A 148 5.30 9.88 6.09
C LEU A 148 5.64 8.79 7.12
N LEU A 149 6.85 8.24 7.08
CA LEU A 149 7.32 7.25 8.06
C LEU A 149 7.20 7.76 9.50
N LYS A 150 7.56 9.02 9.74
CA LYS A 150 7.42 9.63 11.08
C LYS A 150 5.98 9.67 11.57
N LYS A 151 5.01 9.86 10.67
CA LYS A 151 3.59 9.83 11.02
C LYS A 151 3.17 8.47 11.59
N TYR A 152 3.83 7.40 11.19
CA TYR A 152 3.59 6.03 11.66
C TYR A 152 4.59 5.59 12.75
N LYS A 153 5.36 6.52 13.32
CA LYS A 153 6.37 6.22 14.35
C LYS A 153 7.46 5.26 13.88
N ALA A 154 7.79 5.34 12.62
CA ALA A 154 8.83 4.51 12.01
C ALA A 154 10.07 5.33 11.62
#